data_7ca73d46c4e0093a97af88e8942981cc
#
_entry.id   7ca73d46c4e0093a97af88e8942981cc
#
_cell.length_a   1.000
_cell.length_b   1.000
_cell.length_c   1.000
_cell.angle_alpha   90.00
_cell.angle_beta   90.00
_cell.angle_gamma   90.00
#
_symmetry.space_group_name_H-M   'P 1'
#
loop_
_entity.id
_entity.type
_entity.pdbx_description
1 polymer ?
#
loop_
_entity_poly.entity_id
_entity_poly.type
_entity_poly.pdbx_seq_one_letter_code
_entity_poly.pdbx_strand_id
1 'polypeptide(L)'
;MNGRIKGVAGVVGCCNPKVPYDQCHVDLVGELIANDILVVQTGCSAIGCAKAGYLVPDSAHTHAGKGFSEVCQAVGMPSVLHSGSCVDNSRILVALSEMVKTGGLGNDISDPPVAGAAPEWMSEKAISIGHYFVSSGVLTVFGVGLPVMRSEMFRRHIFAEYEEIFGGKWAVELDIGKMAGMIIDHINGKREKLGIGKARERVLFDMEMRGKLAV
;
A
#
# COMPACT_ATOMS: atom_id res chain seq x y z
N MET A 1 0.25 -12.45 9.67
CA MET A 1 -0.62 -12.28 10.84
C MET A 1 0.09 -12.24 12.19
N ASN A 2 1.34 -12.63 12.29
CA ASN A 2 2.13 -12.58 13.54
C ASN A 2 2.68 -11.19 13.91
N GLY A 3 2.34 -10.15 13.16
CA GLY A 3 2.75 -8.77 13.41
C GLY A 3 4.08 -8.34 12.78
N ARG A 4 4.80 -9.25 12.11
CA ARG A 4 6.06 -8.90 11.43
C ARG A 4 5.82 -8.05 10.17
N ILE A 5 4.78 -8.36 9.40
CA ILE A 5 4.23 -7.45 8.38
C ILE A 5 2.91 -6.94 8.92
N LYS A 6 2.79 -5.64 9.07
CA LYS A 6 1.55 -5.03 9.60
C LYS A 6 0.47 -4.91 8.53
N GLY A 7 0.84 -4.66 7.30
CA GLY A 7 -0.08 -4.51 6.19
C GLY A 7 0.63 -4.32 4.86
N VAL A 8 -0.14 -3.96 3.83
CA VAL A 8 0.37 -3.71 2.48
C VAL A 8 -0.08 -2.34 2.01
N ALA A 9 0.82 -1.57 1.39
CA ALA A 9 0.48 -0.32 0.72
C ALA A 9 0.81 -0.41 -0.77
N GLY A 10 -0.16 -0.06 -1.61
CA GLY A 10 0.05 0.18 -3.04
C GLY A 10 0.50 1.62 -3.25
N VAL A 11 1.79 1.87 -3.50
CA VAL A 11 2.28 3.24 -3.79
C VAL A 11 2.55 3.33 -5.29
N VAL A 12 1.69 4.03 -6.00
CA VAL A 12 1.64 4.05 -7.45
C VAL A 12 1.59 5.48 -8.00
N GLY A 13 1.59 5.63 -9.30
CA GLY A 13 1.39 6.92 -9.96
C GLY A 13 2.58 7.40 -10.76
N CYS A 14 2.45 8.64 -11.21
CA CYS A 14 3.41 9.33 -12.06
C CYS A 14 4.48 10.04 -11.21
N CYS A 15 5.50 10.59 -11.87
CA CYS A 15 6.40 11.58 -11.28
C CYS A 15 5.96 12.96 -11.78
N ASN A 16 5.49 13.82 -10.88
CA ASN A 16 4.93 15.13 -11.24
C ASN A 16 6.03 16.19 -11.29
N PRO A 17 6.21 16.93 -12.41
CA PRO A 17 7.25 17.93 -12.52
C PRO A 17 7.04 19.18 -11.64
N LYS A 18 5.89 19.32 -10.99
CA LYS A 18 5.58 20.42 -10.05
C LYS A 18 6.06 20.16 -8.63
N VAL A 19 6.57 18.97 -8.34
CA VAL A 19 7.14 18.57 -7.05
C VAL A 19 8.57 18.05 -7.28
N PRO A 20 9.43 17.95 -6.26
CA PRO A 20 10.73 17.30 -6.40
C PRO A 20 10.56 15.89 -6.96
N TYR A 21 11.17 15.63 -8.10
CA TYR A 21 10.98 14.42 -8.89
C TYR A 21 11.35 13.16 -8.12
N ASP A 22 10.44 12.18 -8.07
CA ASP A 22 10.53 10.92 -7.34
C ASP A 22 10.56 11.05 -5.79
N GLN A 23 10.78 12.25 -5.24
CA GLN A 23 11.07 12.42 -3.82
C GLN A 23 9.88 11.99 -2.94
N CYS A 24 8.67 12.38 -3.31
CA CYS A 24 7.48 12.01 -2.53
C CYS A 24 7.24 10.50 -2.51
N HIS A 25 7.59 9.80 -3.60
CA HIS A 25 7.52 8.34 -3.64
C HIS A 25 8.55 7.70 -2.70
N VAL A 26 9.80 8.16 -2.78
CA VAL A 26 10.91 7.61 -1.99
C VAL A 26 10.68 7.85 -0.50
N ASP A 27 10.29 9.07 -0.12
CA ASP A 27 10.06 9.44 1.28
C ASP A 27 8.87 8.65 1.86
N LEU A 28 7.73 8.59 1.15
CA LEU A 28 6.57 7.83 1.60
C LEU A 28 6.89 6.35 1.76
N VAL A 29 7.56 5.75 0.77
CA VAL A 29 7.92 4.34 0.82
C VAL A 29 8.89 4.07 1.95
N GLY A 30 9.88 4.93 2.17
CA GLY A 30 10.82 4.83 3.29
C GLY A 30 10.11 4.78 4.65
N GLU A 31 9.15 5.68 4.87
CA GLU A 31 8.34 5.71 6.10
C GLU A 31 7.49 4.45 6.26
N LEU A 32 6.87 3.95 5.18
CA LEU A 32 6.01 2.78 5.25
C LEU A 32 6.80 1.50 5.55
N ILE A 33 7.94 1.26 4.86
CA ILE A 33 8.75 0.05 5.10
C ILE A 33 9.40 0.07 6.48
N ALA A 34 9.80 1.25 7.00
CA ALA A 34 10.30 1.41 8.35
C ALA A 34 9.25 1.05 9.42
N ASN A 35 7.97 1.17 9.09
CA ASN A 35 6.84 0.81 9.95
C ASN A 35 6.28 -0.61 9.72
N ASP A 36 7.08 -1.52 9.16
CA ASP A 36 6.71 -2.91 8.87
C ASP A 36 5.57 -3.08 7.85
N ILE A 37 5.43 -2.16 6.89
CA ILE A 37 4.44 -2.23 5.82
C ILE A 37 5.13 -2.64 4.52
N LEU A 38 4.65 -3.73 3.92
CA LEU A 38 5.09 -4.16 2.59
C LEU A 38 4.55 -3.18 1.53
N VAL A 39 5.42 -2.69 0.67
CA VAL A 39 5.01 -1.79 -0.42
C VAL A 39 5.00 -2.52 -1.75
N VAL A 40 3.90 -2.35 -2.49
CA VAL A 40 3.73 -2.84 -3.86
C VAL A 40 3.62 -1.64 -4.79
N GLN A 41 4.40 -1.63 -5.86
CA GLN A 41 4.51 -0.51 -6.76
C GLN A 41 4.32 -0.87 -8.23
N THR A 42 3.96 0.13 -9.02
CA THR A 42 3.89 0.06 -10.48
C THR A 42 4.43 1.35 -11.11
N GLY A 43 4.84 1.28 -12.36
CA GLY A 43 5.16 2.44 -13.19
C GLY A 43 6.28 3.32 -12.64
N CYS A 44 6.11 4.64 -12.75
CA CYS A 44 7.14 5.62 -12.39
C CYS A 44 7.49 5.60 -10.90
N SER A 45 6.53 5.35 -10.02
CA SER A 45 6.76 5.19 -8.58
C SER A 45 7.79 4.09 -8.29
N ALA A 46 7.66 2.93 -8.95
CA ALA A 46 8.61 1.83 -8.81
C ALA A 46 10.01 2.19 -9.33
N ILE A 47 10.10 2.96 -10.43
CA ILE A 47 11.38 3.40 -10.97
C ILE A 47 12.09 4.37 -10.03
N GLY A 48 11.35 5.31 -9.41
CA GLY A 48 11.91 6.22 -8.40
C GLY A 48 12.51 5.45 -7.23
N CYS A 49 11.78 4.50 -6.67
CA CYS A 49 12.24 3.65 -5.57
C CYS A 49 13.35 2.66 -5.98
N ALA A 50 13.37 2.21 -7.25
CA ALA A 50 14.47 1.41 -7.77
C ALA A 50 15.79 2.21 -7.80
N LYS A 51 15.73 3.47 -8.23
CA LYS A 51 16.89 4.38 -8.21
C LYS A 51 17.39 4.64 -6.78
N ALA A 52 16.48 4.68 -5.80
CA ALA A 52 16.81 4.80 -4.39
C ALA A 52 17.29 3.47 -3.75
N GLY A 53 17.32 2.37 -4.50
CA GLY A 53 17.82 1.08 -4.04
C GLY A 53 16.80 0.22 -3.27
N TYR A 54 15.53 0.59 -3.21
CA TYR A 54 14.53 -0.12 -2.40
C TYR A 54 14.08 -1.47 -2.99
N LEU A 55 14.36 -1.74 -4.27
CA LEU A 55 13.94 -2.96 -4.95
C LEU A 55 14.98 -4.10 -4.90
N VAL A 56 16.10 -3.91 -4.22
CA VAL A 56 17.09 -4.97 -4.02
C VAL A 56 16.83 -5.70 -2.69
N PRO A 57 17.08 -7.03 -2.60
CA PRO A 57 16.83 -7.80 -1.38
C PRO A 57 17.48 -7.22 -0.12
N ASP A 58 18.71 -6.71 -0.24
CA ASP A 58 19.47 -6.16 0.89
C ASP A 58 18.89 -4.84 1.42
N SER A 59 18.02 -4.16 0.68
CA SER A 59 17.39 -2.91 1.14
C SER A 59 16.58 -3.08 2.43
N ALA A 60 16.04 -4.27 2.64
CA ALA A 60 15.25 -4.57 3.83
C ALA A 60 16.09 -4.52 5.12
N HIS A 61 17.41 -4.76 5.06
CA HIS A 61 18.30 -4.69 6.22
C HIS A 61 18.49 -3.25 6.73
N THR A 62 18.48 -2.29 5.81
CA THR A 62 18.80 -0.90 6.13
C THR A 62 17.58 -0.01 6.31
N HIS A 63 16.47 -0.34 5.64
CA HIS A 63 15.30 0.54 5.55
C HIS A 63 14.03 -0.03 6.19
N ALA A 64 13.87 -1.35 6.23
CA ALA A 64 12.65 -1.94 6.78
C ALA A 64 12.67 -2.01 8.32
N GLY A 65 11.48 -1.97 8.90
CA GLY A 65 11.29 -2.27 10.32
C GLY A 65 11.77 -3.69 10.65
N LYS A 66 12.10 -3.94 11.93
CA LYS A 66 12.69 -5.20 12.36
C LYS A 66 11.89 -6.43 11.95
N GLY A 67 10.57 -6.39 12.17
CA GLY A 67 9.70 -7.54 11.86
C GLY A 67 9.64 -7.83 10.37
N PHE A 68 9.54 -6.78 9.55
CA PHE A 68 9.48 -6.91 8.11
C PHE A 68 10.83 -7.34 7.51
N SER A 69 11.94 -6.80 8.02
CA SER A 69 13.29 -7.22 7.62
C SER A 69 13.53 -8.71 7.85
N GLU A 70 13.11 -9.26 9.00
CA GLU A 70 13.18 -10.71 9.28
C GLU A 70 12.43 -11.54 8.23
N VAL A 71 11.26 -11.08 7.79
CA VAL A 71 10.49 -11.78 6.73
C VAL A 71 11.19 -11.70 5.39
N CYS A 72 11.68 -10.50 5.00
CA CYS A 72 12.38 -10.32 3.74
C CYS A 72 13.61 -11.24 3.64
N GLN A 73 14.38 -11.37 4.71
CA GLN A 73 15.53 -12.28 4.78
C GLN A 73 15.12 -13.75 4.63
N ALA A 74 14.11 -14.18 5.38
CA ALA A 74 13.67 -15.58 5.38
C ALA A 74 13.09 -16.02 4.02
N VAL A 75 12.52 -15.09 3.26
CA VAL A 75 11.85 -15.38 1.98
C VAL A 75 12.73 -15.00 0.77
N GLY A 76 13.80 -14.22 0.98
CA GLY A 76 14.67 -13.73 -0.08
C GLY A 76 14.00 -12.66 -0.97
N MET A 77 13.18 -11.79 -0.38
CA MET A 77 12.45 -10.75 -1.13
C MET A 77 12.88 -9.34 -0.69
N PRO A 78 12.79 -8.34 -1.57
CA PRO A 78 12.99 -6.94 -1.20
C PRO A 78 11.82 -6.40 -0.37
N SER A 79 12.02 -5.24 0.26
CA SER A 79 10.97 -4.54 1.01
C SER A 79 9.92 -3.87 0.10
N VAL A 80 10.22 -3.69 -1.17
CA VAL A 80 9.35 -3.11 -2.18
C VAL A 80 9.21 -4.07 -3.36
N LEU A 81 7.98 -4.38 -3.73
CA LEU A 81 7.66 -5.26 -4.85
C LEU A 81 7.20 -4.46 -6.06
N HIS A 82 7.74 -4.76 -7.24
CA HIS A 82 7.33 -4.15 -8.50
C HIS A 82 6.39 -5.08 -9.28
N SER A 83 5.16 -4.62 -9.54
CA SER A 83 4.10 -5.42 -10.18
C SER A 83 3.91 -5.13 -11.68
N GLY A 84 4.73 -4.25 -12.26
CA GLY A 84 4.66 -3.90 -13.68
C GLY A 84 4.45 -2.41 -13.96
N SER A 85 3.89 -2.07 -15.10
CA SER A 85 3.63 -0.69 -15.51
C SER A 85 2.36 -0.12 -14.84
N CYS A 86 2.05 1.16 -15.07
CA CYS A 86 0.85 1.78 -14.51
C CYS A 86 -0.48 1.13 -15.00
N VAL A 87 -0.48 0.41 -16.11
CA VAL A 87 -1.65 -0.35 -16.58
C VAL A 87 -1.82 -1.67 -15.82
N ASP A 88 -0.80 -2.12 -15.10
CA ASP A 88 -0.81 -3.36 -14.33
C ASP A 88 -1.33 -3.19 -12.89
N ASN A 89 -1.85 -2.01 -12.53
CA ASN A 89 -2.42 -1.77 -11.20
C ASN A 89 -3.55 -2.75 -10.83
N SER A 90 -4.28 -3.28 -11.81
CA SER A 90 -5.28 -4.33 -11.59
C SER A 90 -4.70 -5.59 -10.96
N ARG A 91 -3.41 -5.91 -11.21
CA ARG A 91 -2.72 -7.04 -10.59
C ARG A 91 -2.62 -6.92 -9.07
N ILE A 92 -2.53 -5.69 -8.55
CA ILE A 92 -2.50 -5.44 -7.10
C ILE A 92 -3.82 -5.87 -6.48
N LEU A 93 -4.98 -5.54 -7.08
CA LEU A 93 -6.28 -5.97 -6.58
C LEU A 93 -6.52 -7.48 -6.77
N VAL A 94 -6.01 -8.07 -7.86
CA VAL A 94 -6.04 -9.53 -8.03
C VAL A 94 -5.26 -10.22 -6.91
N ALA A 95 -4.04 -9.76 -6.62
CA ALA A 95 -3.25 -10.30 -5.52
C ALA A 95 -3.95 -10.14 -4.17
N LEU A 96 -4.58 -8.97 -3.92
CA LEU A 96 -5.35 -8.73 -2.71
C LEU A 96 -6.56 -9.68 -2.60
N SER A 97 -7.28 -9.91 -3.70
CA SER A 97 -8.39 -10.87 -3.74
C SER A 97 -7.94 -12.29 -3.40
N GLU A 98 -6.79 -12.73 -3.94
CA GLU A 98 -6.24 -14.05 -3.64
C GLU A 98 -5.76 -14.16 -2.18
N MET A 99 -5.24 -13.06 -1.60
CA MET A 99 -4.90 -13.01 -0.17
C MET A 99 -6.14 -13.20 0.71
N VAL A 100 -7.28 -12.60 0.37
CA VAL A 100 -8.55 -12.79 1.09
C VAL A 100 -9.01 -14.23 0.97
N LYS A 101 -9.00 -14.81 -0.23
CA LYS A 101 -9.37 -16.21 -0.47
C LYS A 101 -8.51 -17.21 0.32
N THR A 102 -7.24 -16.89 0.54
CA THR A 102 -6.35 -17.73 1.37
C THR A 102 -6.79 -17.81 2.83
N GLY A 103 -7.60 -16.85 3.27
CA GLY A 103 -8.26 -16.81 4.58
C GLY A 103 -7.46 -16.12 5.68
N GLY A 104 -8.15 -15.75 6.74
CA GLY A 104 -7.58 -15.11 7.93
C GLY A 104 -7.38 -13.59 7.83
N LEU A 105 -7.78 -12.97 6.71
CA LEU A 105 -7.74 -11.52 6.49
C LEU A 105 -9.12 -10.92 6.20
N GLY A 106 -10.17 -11.54 6.71
CA GLY A 106 -11.55 -11.13 6.45
C GLY A 106 -12.21 -11.96 5.35
N ASN A 107 -13.34 -11.48 4.85
CA ASN A 107 -14.15 -12.16 3.83
C ASN A 107 -14.30 -11.34 2.56
N ASP A 108 -13.92 -10.07 2.60
CA ASP A 108 -14.02 -9.14 1.48
C ASP A 108 -12.69 -8.41 1.26
N ILE A 109 -12.51 -7.87 0.04
CA ILE A 109 -11.31 -7.10 -0.36
C ILE A 109 -11.14 -5.82 0.47
N SER A 110 -12.21 -5.33 1.07
CA SER A 110 -12.20 -4.19 1.97
C SER A 110 -11.69 -4.49 3.38
N ASP A 111 -11.62 -5.76 3.79
CA ASP A 111 -11.26 -6.13 5.16
C ASP A 111 -9.76 -6.10 5.47
N PRO A 112 -8.85 -6.53 4.57
CA PRO A 112 -7.42 -6.59 4.85
C PRO A 112 -6.81 -5.26 5.25
N PRO A 113 -5.69 -5.26 6.01
CA PRO A 113 -4.96 -4.06 6.38
C PRO A 113 -4.15 -3.52 5.20
N VAL A 114 -4.83 -2.89 4.25
CA VAL A 114 -4.26 -2.36 3.01
C VAL A 114 -4.66 -0.92 2.76
N ALA A 115 -3.81 -0.18 2.05
CA ALA A 115 -4.09 1.17 1.57
C ALA A 115 -3.42 1.41 0.22
N GLY A 116 -3.91 2.41 -0.52
CA GLY A 116 -3.31 2.91 -1.74
C GLY A 116 -2.82 4.35 -1.59
N ALA A 117 -1.79 4.72 -2.34
CA ALA A 117 -1.32 6.10 -2.43
C ALA A 117 -0.84 6.44 -3.84
N ALA A 118 -1.06 7.70 -4.23
CA ALA A 118 -0.53 8.29 -5.45
C ALA A 118 0.05 9.68 -5.12
N PRO A 119 1.28 9.74 -4.52
CA PRO A 119 1.84 10.99 -3.99
C PRO A 119 2.15 12.04 -5.07
N GLU A 120 2.55 11.61 -6.25
CA GLU A 120 2.97 12.51 -7.34
C GLU A 120 2.13 12.37 -8.61
N TRP A 121 0.91 11.90 -8.52
CA TRP A 121 0.10 11.69 -9.72
C TRP A 121 -0.06 12.96 -10.57
N MET A 122 -0.20 12.82 -11.90
CA MET A 122 -0.38 13.96 -12.80
C MET A 122 -1.36 13.70 -13.96
N SER A 123 -1.85 12.50 -14.16
CA SER A 123 -2.80 12.21 -15.24
C SER A 123 -4.10 11.65 -14.71
N GLU A 124 -5.17 11.81 -15.48
CA GLU A 124 -6.52 11.30 -15.19
C GLU A 124 -6.58 9.79 -14.99
N LYS A 125 -5.58 9.05 -15.49
CA LYS A 125 -5.42 7.62 -15.19
C LYS A 125 -5.31 7.34 -13.70
N ALA A 126 -4.59 8.19 -12.96
CA ALA A 126 -4.46 8.05 -11.51
C ALA A 126 -5.81 8.20 -10.82
N ILE A 127 -6.66 9.12 -11.29
CA ILE A 127 -8.01 9.29 -10.77
C ILE A 127 -8.86 8.05 -11.05
N SER A 128 -8.84 7.53 -12.28
CA SER A 128 -9.59 6.32 -12.66
C SER A 128 -9.14 5.10 -11.85
N ILE A 129 -7.83 4.93 -11.68
CA ILE A 129 -7.26 3.84 -10.89
C ILE A 129 -7.60 3.99 -9.42
N GLY A 130 -7.47 5.21 -8.86
CA GLY A 130 -7.88 5.49 -7.49
C GLY A 130 -9.36 5.23 -7.25
N HIS A 131 -10.21 5.61 -8.21
CA HIS A 131 -11.64 5.30 -8.17
C HIS A 131 -11.91 3.79 -8.11
N TYR A 132 -11.19 3.01 -8.91
CA TYR A 132 -11.26 1.55 -8.89
C TYR A 132 -10.87 0.97 -7.52
N PHE A 133 -9.78 1.46 -6.91
CA PHE A 133 -9.36 1.02 -5.57
C PHE A 133 -10.36 1.43 -4.49
N VAL A 134 -10.84 2.67 -4.51
CA VAL A 134 -11.82 3.16 -3.52
C VAL A 134 -13.15 2.42 -3.65
N SER A 135 -13.62 2.18 -4.87
CA SER A 135 -14.85 1.38 -5.11
C SER A 135 -14.70 -0.09 -4.69
N SER A 136 -13.46 -0.56 -4.54
CA SER A 136 -13.15 -1.89 -3.98
C SER A 136 -12.99 -1.88 -2.45
N GLY A 137 -13.31 -0.79 -1.77
CA GLY A 137 -13.24 -0.68 -0.31
C GLY A 137 -11.88 -0.30 0.27
N VAL A 138 -10.95 0.19 -0.55
CA VAL A 138 -9.58 0.53 -0.14
C VAL A 138 -9.43 2.04 0.10
N LEU A 139 -8.81 2.44 1.22
CA LEU A 139 -8.34 3.82 1.40
C LEU A 139 -7.30 4.15 0.34
N THR A 140 -7.49 5.27 -0.38
CA THR A 140 -6.52 5.76 -1.37
C THR A 140 -6.22 7.24 -1.14
N VAL A 141 -4.94 7.56 -0.91
CA VAL A 141 -4.47 8.92 -0.60
C VAL A 141 -3.72 9.51 -1.79
N PHE A 142 -4.09 10.73 -2.17
CA PHE A 142 -3.48 11.48 -3.27
C PHE A 142 -2.63 12.64 -2.74
N GLY A 143 -1.41 12.79 -3.24
CA GLY A 143 -0.49 13.87 -2.87
C GLY A 143 -0.65 15.14 -3.70
N VAL A 144 -1.58 15.16 -4.66
CA VAL A 144 -1.91 16.32 -5.48
C VAL A 144 -3.42 16.48 -5.50
N GLY A 145 -3.90 17.73 -5.41
CA GLY A 145 -5.33 18.03 -5.40
C GLY A 145 -6.05 17.55 -6.67
N LEU A 146 -7.27 17.03 -6.50
CA LEU A 146 -8.10 16.59 -7.60
C LEU A 146 -8.68 17.80 -8.38
N PRO A 147 -8.83 17.73 -9.70
CA PRO A 147 -9.31 18.84 -10.52
C PRO A 147 -10.75 19.26 -10.19
N VAL A 148 -11.53 18.38 -9.59
CA VAL A 148 -12.95 18.56 -9.25
C VAL A 148 -13.20 19.14 -7.86
N MET A 149 -12.17 19.55 -7.13
CA MET A 149 -12.26 20.04 -5.74
C MET A 149 -13.11 21.32 -5.60
N ARG A 150 -13.36 22.06 -6.68
CA ARG A 150 -14.21 23.27 -6.67
C ARG A 150 -15.71 22.98 -6.64
N SER A 151 -16.15 21.80 -7.01
CA SER A 151 -17.56 21.39 -6.92
C SER A 151 -17.86 20.86 -5.52
N GLU A 152 -18.69 21.57 -4.77
CA GLU A 152 -19.09 21.12 -3.41
C GLU A 152 -19.86 19.80 -3.45
N MET A 153 -20.80 19.67 -4.38
CA MET A 153 -21.57 18.43 -4.55
C MET A 153 -20.65 17.24 -4.86
N PHE A 154 -19.74 17.40 -5.81
CA PHE A 154 -18.84 16.33 -6.19
C PHE A 154 -17.84 15.97 -5.06
N ARG A 155 -17.35 16.99 -4.36
CA ARG A 155 -16.47 16.80 -3.19
C ARG A 155 -17.18 16.02 -2.09
N ARG A 156 -18.44 16.36 -1.74
CA ARG A 156 -19.23 15.62 -0.77
C ARG A 156 -19.44 14.18 -1.23
N HIS A 157 -19.78 13.98 -2.50
CA HIS A 157 -19.96 12.64 -3.05
C HIS A 157 -18.70 11.78 -2.91
N ILE A 158 -17.54 12.27 -3.35
CA ILE A 158 -16.27 11.49 -3.30
C ILE A 158 -15.74 11.27 -1.88
N PHE A 159 -15.75 12.31 -1.03
CA PHE A 159 -15.07 12.24 0.26
C PHE A 159 -15.97 11.79 1.43
N ALA A 160 -17.28 11.71 1.26
CA ALA A 160 -18.21 11.26 2.29
C ALA A 160 -19.07 10.09 1.79
N GLU A 161 -19.87 10.29 0.74
CA GLU A 161 -20.85 9.28 0.30
C GLU A 161 -20.19 7.98 -0.21
N TYR A 162 -19.02 8.07 -0.84
CA TYR A 162 -18.26 6.89 -1.29
C TYR A 162 -17.85 5.97 -0.13
N GLU A 163 -17.43 6.56 0.99
CA GLU A 163 -17.05 5.78 2.17
C GLU A 163 -18.26 4.99 2.71
N GLU A 164 -19.44 5.60 2.70
CA GLU A 164 -20.68 4.94 3.13
C GLU A 164 -21.13 3.83 2.19
N ILE A 165 -20.95 4.02 0.87
CA ILE A 165 -21.42 3.08 -0.15
C ILE A 165 -20.48 1.90 -0.33
N PHE A 166 -19.18 2.17 -0.41
CA PHE A 166 -18.16 1.17 -0.81
C PHE A 166 -17.23 0.76 0.33
N GLY A 167 -17.25 1.45 1.46
CA GLY A 167 -16.31 1.24 2.56
C GLY A 167 -14.87 1.71 2.28
N GLY A 168 -14.61 2.18 1.07
CA GLY A 168 -13.32 2.75 0.67
C GLY A 168 -13.33 4.26 0.79
N LYS A 169 -12.18 4.86 0.98
CA LYS A 169 -12.03 6.29 1.26
C LYS A 169 -11.08 6.98 0.32
N TRP A 170 -11.53 8.10 -0.24
CA TRP A 170 -10.68 9.08 -0.89
C TRP A 170 -10.05 10.01 0.16
N ALA A 171 -8.77 10.27 0.04
CA ALA A 171 -8.09 11.30 0.81
C ALA A 171 -7.12 12.10 -0.07
N VAL A 172 -6.90 13.36 0.29
CA VAL A 172 -5.89 14.21 -0.32
C VAL A 172 -5.02 14.77 0.81
N GLU A 173 -3.73 14.49 0.76
CA GLU A 173 -2.75 15.00 1.71
C GLU A 173 -1.43 15.27 0.97
N LEU A 174 -0.94 16.50 1.06
CA LEU A 174 0.26 16.96 0.36
C LEU A 174 1.53 16.77 1.19
N ASP A 175 1.39 16.69 2.51
CA ASP A 175 2.49 16.41 3.42
C ASP A 175 2.73 14.89 3.51
N ILE A 176 3.92 14.46 3.13
CA ILE A 176 4.25 13.04 3.04
C ILE A 176 4.25 12.35 4.40
N GLY A 177 4.71 13.03 5.46
CA GLY A 177 4.67 12.49 6.82
C GLY A 177 3.24 12.26 7.32
N LYS A 178 2.33 13.21 7.04
CA LYS A 178 0.91 13.06 7.36
C LYS A 178 0.26 11.96 6.51
N MET A 179 0.59 11.88 5.21
CA MET A 179 0.12 10.81 4.34
C MET A 179 0.53 9.44 4.87
N ALA A 180 1.79 9.27 5.25
CA ALA A 180 2.28 8.04 5.87
C ALA A 180 1.52 7.72 7.15
N GLY A 181 1.33 8.71 8.04
CA GLY A 181 0.53 8.58 9.26
C GLY A 181 -0.89 8.08 8.99
N MET A 182 -1.60 8.69 8.03
CA MET A 182 -2.96 8.27 7.64
C MET A 182 -3.01 6.81 7.18
N ILE A 183 -2.03 6.38 6.38
CA ILE A 183 -1.95 5.00 5.88
C ILE A 183 -1.66 4.04 7.03
N ILE A 184 -0.69 4.35 7.89
CA ILE A 184 -0.31 3.53 9.04
C ILE A 184 -1.48 3.37 10.01
N ASP A 185 -2.17 4.47 10.34
CA ASP A 185 -3.33 4.45 11.24
C ASP A 185 -4.49 3.63 10.66
N HIS A 186 -4.76 3.78 9.37
CA HIS A 186 -5.78 2.97 8.68
C HIS A 186 -5.44 1.47 8.74
N ILE A 187 -4.20 1.10 8.41
CA ILE A 187 -3.72 -0.29 8.47
C ILE A 187 -3.86 -0.85 9.89
N ASN A 188 -3.45 -0.09 10.91
CA ASN A 188 -3.57 -0.49 12.31
C ASN A 188 -5.03 -0.69 12.73
N GLY A 189 -5.92 0.23 12.34
CA GLY A 189 -7.36 0.12 12.61
C GLY A 189 -8.00 -1.12 11.95
N LYS A 190 -7.60 -1.47 10.72
CA LYS A 190 -8.04 -2.71 10.06
C LYS A 190 -7.53 -3.96 10.80
N ARG A 191 -6.27 -3.94 11.27
CA ARG A 191 -5.70 -5.02 12.07
C ARG A 191 -6.46 -5.24 13.39
N GLU A 192 -6.84 -4.16 14.06
CA GLU A 192 -7.63 -4.22 15.28
C GLU A 192 -9.00 -4.85 15.02
N LYS A 193 -9.71 -4.41 13.97
CA LYS A 193 -11.01 -4.97 13.56
C LYS A 193 -10.92 -6.47 13.25
N LEU A 194 -9.84 -6.93 12.66
CA LEU A 194 -9.59 -8.36 12.38
C LEU A 194 -9.08 -9.14 13.61
N GLY A 195 -8.86 -8.48 14.76
CA GLY A 195 -8.30 -9.11 15.95
C GLY A 195 -6.86 -9.57 15.83
N ILE A 196 -6.11 -9.06 14.82
CA ILE A 196 -4.70 -9.38 14.55
C ILE A 196 -3.75 -8.26 14.96
N GLY A 197 -4.23 -7.27 15.70
CA GLY A 197 -3.44 -6.13 16.19
C GLY A 197 -2.37 -6.52 17.21
N LYS A 198 -2.56 -7.62 17.93
CA LYS A 198 -1.59 -8.13 18.91
C LYS A 198 -0.61 -9.09 18.24
N ALA A 199 0.70 -8.88 18.46
CA ALA A 199 1.71 -9.84 18.04
C ALA A 199 1.43 -11.20 18.68
N ARG A 200 1.44 -12.25 17.88
CA ARG A 200 1.36 -13.65 18.34
C ARG A 200 2.70 -14.29 18.08
N GLU A 201 3.20 -15.04 19.05
CA GLU A 201 4.37 -15.86 18.83
C GLU A 201 4.04 -16.95 17.80
N ARG A 202 4.65 -16.89 16.64
CA ARG A 202 4.46 -17.83 15.54
C ARG A 202 5.80 -18.16 14.91
N VAL A 203 5.91 -19.38 14.43
CA VAL A 203 7.07 -19.80 13.64
C VAL A 203 7.07 -19.04 12.31
N LEU A 204 8.21 -18.46 11.96
CA LEU A 204 8.45 -17.88 10.64
C LEU A 204 8.81 -19.01 9.69
N PHE A 205 7.97 -19.26 8.70
CA PHE A 205 8.23 -20.26 7.68
C PHE A 205 9.03 -19.64 6.53
N ASP A 206 10.23 -20.14 6.29
CA ASP A 206 10.99 -19.88 5.07
C ASP A 206 10.43 -20.69 3.87
N MET A 207 11.04 -20.55 2.70
CA MET A 207 10.58 -21.21 1.48
C MET A 207 10.73 -22.73 1.55
N GLU A 208 11.76 -23.25 2.24
CA GLU A 208 11.97 -24.68 2.41
C GLU A 208 10.88 -25.30 3.31
N MET A 209 10.58 -24.63 4.42
CA MET A 209 9.53 -25.06 5.34
C MET A 209 8.16 -25.04 4.67
N ARG A 210 7.88 -24.03 3.81
CA ARG A 210 6.64 -23.99 3.02
C ARG A 210 6.53 -25.11 2.02
N GLY A 211 7.63 -25.48 1.36
CA GLY A 211 7.67 -26.63 0.46
C GLY A 211 7.28 -27.93 1.15
N LYS A 212 7.64 -28.10 2.42
CA LYS A 212 7.27 -29.27 3.23
C LYS A 212 5.81 -29.32 3.67
N LEU A 213 5.10 -28.18 3.68
CA LEU A 213 3.69 -28.09 4.04
C LEU A 213 2.74 -28.26 2.83
N ALA A 214 3.25 -28.19 1.60
CA ALA A 214 2.49 -28.28 0.37
C ALA A 214 2.30 -29.74 -0.15
N VAL A 215 2.59 -30.74 0.70
CA VAL A 215 2.42 -32.17 0.40
C VAL A 215 1.16 -32.71 1.05
#